data_7c4d8c15d935bd0dd70d618fb733ec0f
#
_entry.id   7c4d8c15d935bd0dd70d618fb733ec0f
#
_cell.length_a   1.000
_cell.length_b   1.000
_cell.length_c   1.000
_cell.angle_alpha   90.00
_cell.angle_beta   90.00
_cell.angle_gamma   90.00
#
_symmetry.space_group_name_H-M   'P 1'
#
loop_
_entity.id
_entity.type
_entity.pdbx_description
1 polymer ?
#
loop_
_entity_poly.entity_id
_entity_poly.type
_entity_poly.pdbx_seq_one_letter_code
_entity_poly.pdbx_strand_id
1 'polypeptide(L)'
;MNNLNNKKILLIICGGIAAYKSLEIIRLLKKSGVIIKTILTKSGAEFVTPLSITSLSQSKVYQDLFNIENESEMDHISLSRWADLILIAPATA
;
A
#
# COMPACT_ATOMS: atom_id res chain seq x y z
N MET A 1 -4.32 -22.71 -6.97
CA MET A 1 -5.21 -21.94 -7.45
C MET A 1 -5.19 -20.59 -6.96
N ASN A 2 -5.33 -19.72 -7.77
CA ASN A 2 -5.03 -18.45 -7.39
C ASN A 2 -6.09 -17.52 -7.83
N ASN A 3 -7.05 -17.32 -6.98
CA ASN A 3 -8.16 -16.47 -7.27
C ASN A 3 -7.80 -15.02 -7.22
N LEU A 4 -6.57 -14.71 -6.81
CA LEU A 4 -6.16 -13.34 -6.66
C LEU A 4 -5.38 -12.80 -7.84
N ASN A 5 -5.14 -13.67 -8.82
CA ASN A 5 -4.33 -13.25 -9.94
C ASN A 5 -4.93 -12.03 -10.63
N ASN A 6 -4.12 -11.00 -10.80
CA ASN A 6 -4.49 -9.74 -11.44
C ASN A 6 -5.51 -8.92 -10.67
N LYS A 7 -5.82 -9.32 -9.44
CA LYS A 7 -6.64 -8.47 -8.60
C LYS A 7 -5.85 -7.24 -8.19
N LYS A 8 -6.55 -6.15 -8.01
CA LYS A 8 -5.93 -4.88 -7.65
C LYS A 8 -6.21 -4.58 -6.20
N ILE A 9 -5.15 -4.46 -5.43
CA ILE A 9 -5.28 -4.21 -4.00
C ILE A 9 -4.60 -2.90 -3.67
N LEU A 10 -5.31 -2.05 -2.94
CA LEU A 10 -4.73 -0.85 -2.38
C LEU A 10 -4.40 -1.15 -0.93
N LEU A 11 -3.14 -1.08 -0.59
CA LEU A 11 -2.66 -1.36 0.76
C LEU A 11 -2.29 -0.04 1.42
N ILE A 12 -2.91 0.23 2.56
CA ILE A 12 -2.61 1.44 3.31
C ILE A 12 -1.83 1.05 4.54
N ILE A 13 -0.59 1.53 4.64
CA ILE A 13 0.29 1.21 5.74
C ILE A 13 0.32 2.36 6.72
N CYS A 14 -0.16 2.10 7.91
CA CYS A 14 -0.24 3.09 8.98
C CYS A 14 0.85 2.86 10.00
N GLY A 15 0.87 3.68 11.03
CA GLY A 15 1.89 3.56 12.06
C GLY A 15 1.69 2.34 12.93
N GLY A 16 2.65 2.13 13.79
CA GLY A 16 2.61 0.99 14.70
C GLY A 16 3.68 0.00 14.32
N ILE A 17 4.16 -0.72 15.32
CA ILE A 17 5.24 -1.65 15.11
C ILE A 17 4.84 -2.75 14.15
N ALA A 18 3.56 -3.04 14.08
CA ALA A 18 3.07 -4.08 13.18
C ALA A 18 3.22 -3.67 11.71
N ALA A 19 3.59 -2.41 11.45
CA ALA A 19 3.84 -2.01 10.08
C ALA A 19 4.92 -2.86 9.42
N TYR A 20 5.84 -3.41 10.21
CA TYR A 20 6.82 -4.32 9.65
C TYR A 20 6.18 -5.52 8.99
N LYS A 21 5.06 -5.97 9.52
CA LYS A 21 4.39 -7.13 8.96
C LYS A 21 3.76 -6.83 7.61
N SER A 22 3.54 -5.55 7.31
CA SER A 22 2.96 -5.21 6.03
C SER A 22 3.91 -5.59 4.89
N LEU A 23 5.21 -5.58 5.14
CA LEU A 23 6.15 -6.00 4.11
C LEU A 23 5.97 -7.46 3.77
N GLU A 24 5.72 -8.28 4.79
CA GLU A 24 5.46 -9.69 4.57
C GLU A 24 4.16 -9.90 3.80
N ILE A 25 3.15 -9.10 4.13
CA ILE A 25 1.88 -9.17 3.43
C ILE A 25 2.07 -8.86 1.95
N ILE A 26 2.86 -7.84 1.64
CA ILE A 26 3.13 -7.49 0.25
C ILE A 26 3.77 -8.65 -0.45
N ARG A 27 4.76 -9.27 0.18
CA ARG A 27 5.47 -10.37 -0.43
C ARG A 27 4.53 -11.53 -0.74
N LEU A 28 3.66 -11.85 0.21
CA LEU A 28 2.72 -12.94 0.01
C LEU A 28 1.70 -12.63 -1.07
N LEU A 29 1.21 -11.41 -1.10
CA LEU A 29 0.24 -11.03 -2.11
C LEU A 29 0.86 -11.03 -3.49
N LYS A 30 2.09 -10.58 -3.61
CA LYS A 30 2.75 -10.60 -4.92
C LYS A 30 2.93 -12.02 -5.42
N LYS A 31 3.18 -12.96 -4.53
CA LYS A 31 3.28 -14.35 -4.93
C LYS A 31 1.96 -14.86 -5.50
N SER A 32 0.88 -14.27 -5.09
CA SER A 32 -0.44 -14.64 -5.56
C SER A 32 -0.86 -13.93 -6.85
N GLY A 33 0.02 -13.12 -7.41
CA GLY A 33 -0.27 -12.46 -8.67
C GLY A 33 -1.05 -11.17 -8.53
N VAL A 34 -1.14 -10.63 -7.34
CA VAL A 34 -1.90 -9.41 -7.06
C VAL A 34 -1.12 -8.20 -7.55
N ILE A 35 -1.84 -7.21 -8.04
CA ILE A 35 -1.28 -5.92 -8.36
C ILE A 35 -1.52 -5.01 -7.16
N ILE A 36 -0.45 -4.48 -6.59
CA ILE A 36 -0.55 -3.72 -5.36
C ILE A 36 -0.12 -2.28 -5.57
N LYS A 37 -0.93 -1.35 -5.10
CA LYS A 37 -0.49 0.02 -4.91
C LYS A 37 -0.57 0.31 -3.42
N THR A 38 0.36 1.10 -2.93
CA THR A 38 0.50 1.30 -1.51
C THR A 38 0.44 2.78 -1.17
N ILE A 39 -0.30 3.09 -0.12
CA ILE A 39 -0.26 4.41 0.49
C ILE A 39 0.48 4.24 1.81
N LEU A 40 1.55 5.01 1.98
CA LEU A 40 2.32 4.98 3.21
C LEU A 40 2.04 6.26 3.96
N THR A 41 1.43 6.14 5.13
CA THR A 41 1.14 7.31 5.92
C THR A 41 2.40 7.81 6.59
N LYS A 42 2.33 9.04 7.09
CA LYS A 42 3.46 9.62 7.77
C LYS A 42 3.90 8.78 8.96
N SER A 43 2.93 8.28 9.71
CA SER A 43 3.25 7.42 10.85
C SER A 43 3.86 6.10 10.40
N GLY A 44 3.38 5.55 9.32
CA GLY A 44 3.93 4.30 8.81
C GLY A 44 5.36 4.46 8.37
N ALA A 45 5.70 5.63 7.86
CA ALA A 45 7.05 5.89 7.37
C ALA A 45 8.09 5.88 8.48
N GLU A 46 7.65 5.91 9.73
CA GLU A 46 8.58 5.81 10.83
C GLU A 46 9.02 4.37 11.07
N PHE A 47 8.33 3.42 10.46
CA PHE A 47 8.62 2.01 10.69
C PHE A 47 9.12 1.30 9.44
N VAL A 48 8.66 1.70 8.28
CA VAL A 48 9.10 1.11 7.03
C VAL A 48 9.39 2.24 6.04
N THR A 49 10.18 1.95 5.03
CA THR A 49 10.57 2.98 4.08
C THR A 49 9.84 2.79 2.77
N PRO A 50 9.64 3.88 2.01
CA PRO A 50 9.09 3.72 0.68
C PRO A 50 9.91 2.79 -0.19
N LEU A 51 11.23 2.82 -0.02
CA LEU A 51 12.08 1.97 -0.84
C LEU A 51 11.84 0.50 -0.57
N SER A 52 11.68 0.13 0.70
CA SER A 52 11.45 -1.27 1.01
C SER A 52 10.10 -1.73 0.44
N ILE A 53 9.11 -0.86 0.46
CA ILE A 53 7.81 -1.19 -0.09
C ILE A 53 7.88 -1.33 -1.60
N THR A 54 8.53 -0.39 -2.25
CA THR A 54 8.65 -0.41 -3.70
C THR A 54 9.39 -1.65 -4.17
N SER A 55 10.44 -2.03 -3.43
CA SER A 55 11.22 -3.20 -3.80
C SER A 55 10.39 -4.46 -3.79
N LEU A 56 9.47 -4.57 -2.85
CA LEU A 56 8.66 -5.77 -2.72
C LEU A 56 7.43 -5.74 -3.61
N SER A 57 6.78 -4.59 -3.70
CA SER A 57 5.52 -4.50 -4.44
C SER A 57 5.76 -4.26 -5.92
N GLN A 58 6.92 -3.74 -6.27
CA GLN A 58 7.25 -3.39 -7.65
C GLN A 58 6.25 -2.39 -8.22
N SER A 59 5.73 -1.55 -7.36
CA SER A 59 4.75 -0.54 -7.74
C SER A 59 5.03 0.74 -6.99
N LYS A 60 4.43 1.80 -7.47
CA LYS A 60 4.62 3.10 -6.87
C LYS A 60 4.03 3.14 -5.47
N VAL A 61 4.72 3.83 -4.58
CA VAL A 61 4.24 4.08 -3.23
C VAL A 61 3.78 5.52 -3.17
N TYR A 62 2.55 5.72 -2.74
CA TYR A 62 1.99 7.04 -2.57
C TYR A 62 2.10 7.42 -1.12
N GLN A 63 2.63 8.60 -0.86
CA GLN A 63 2.76 9.03 0.51
C GLN A 63 1.56 9.84 0.90
N ASP A 64 1.32 9.85 2.19
CA ASP A 64 0.19 10.56 2.73
C ASP A 64 0.50 12.05 2.66
N LEU A 65 0.01 12.68 1.65
CA LEU A 65 0.32 14.07 1.45
C LEU A 65 -0.89 14.92 1.67
N PHE A 66 -0.72 15.91 2.48
CA PHE A 66 -1.70 16.95 2.56
C PHE A 66 -1.31 18.06 1.63
N ASN A 67 -0.51 17.73 0.67
CA ASN A 67 0.05 18.70 -0.21
C ASN A 67 -0.85 18.82 -1.42
N ILE A 68 -1.60 19.86 -1.45
CA ILE A 68 -2.57 20.07 -2.51
C ILE A 68 -1.91 20.19 -3.86
N GLU A 69 -0.69 20.65 -3.86
CA GLU A 69 -0.01 20.87 -5.12
C GLU A 69 0.27 19.60 -5.87
N ASN A 70 0.18 18.48 -5.21
CA ASN A 70 0.46 17.22 -5.85
C ASN A 70 -0.79 16.47 -6.24
N GLU A 71 -1.88 17.17 -6.32
CA GLU A 71 -3.13 16.52 -6.63
C GLU A 71 -3.21 16.04 -8.06
N SER A 72 -2.31 16.49 -8.89
CA SER A 72 -2.30 15.95 -10.23
C SER A 72 -2.01 14.46 -10.22
N GLU A 73 -1.42 13.98 -9.12
CA GLU A 73 -1.23 12.57 -8.96
C GLU A 73 -2.54 11.91 -8.60
N MET A 74 -2.56 10.60 -8.64
CA MET A 74 -3.71 9.85 -8.18
C MET A 74 -3.94 10.17 -6.72
N ASP A 75 -5.12 10.64 -6.40
CA ASP A 75 -5.46 10.91 -5.02
C ASP A 75 -6.09 9.67 -4.40
N HIS A 76 -6.46 9.78 -3.13
CA HIS A 76 -6.99 8.63 -2.40
C HIS A 76 -8.31 8.14 -3.01
N ILE A 77 -9.08 9.03 -3.56
CA ILE A 77 -10.34 8.64 -4.16
C ILE A 77 -10.10 7.84 -5.44
N SER A 78 -9.18 8.33 -6.26
CA SER A 78 -8.86 7.61 -7.48
C SER A 78 -8.28 6.24 -7.17
N LEU A 79 -7.43 6.17 -6.16
CA LEU A 79 -6.84 4.89 -5.78
C LEU A 79 -7.87 3.92 -5.26
N SER A 80 -8.83 4.40 -4.47
CA SER A 80 -9.84 3.49 -3.96
C SER A 80 -10.75 3.01 -5.08
N ARG A 81 -10.96 3.81 -6.11
CA ARG A 81 -11.75 3.35 -7.25
C ARG A 81 -10.98 2.36 -8.10
N TRP A 82 -9.68 2.53 -8.15
CA TRP A 82 -8.84 1.61 -8.90
C TRP A 82 -8.84 0.21 -8.30
N ALA A 83 -8.95 0.13 -7.00
CA ALA A 83 -8.73 -1.13 -6.29
C ALA A 83 -9.96 -2.01 -6.27
N ASP A 84 -9.72 -3.31 -6.35
CA ASP A 84 -10.77 -4.29 -6.12
C ASP A 84 -10.96 -4.49 -4.62
N LEU A 85 -9.91 -4.28 -3.85
CA LEU A 85 -9.94 -4.49 -2.41
C LEU A 85 -8.99 -3.50 -1.75
N ILE A 86 -9.42 -2.98 -0.61
CA ILE A 86 -8.60 -2.07 0.17
C ILE A 86 -8.25 -2.75 1.48
N LEU A 87 -6.96 -2.82 1.76
CA LEU A 87 -6.47 -3.37 3.02
C LEU A 87 -5.78 -2.28 3.80
N ILE A 88 -6.05 -2.24 5.09
CA ILE A 88 -5.37 -1.31 5.97
C ILE A 88 -4.49 -2.12 6.91
N ALA A 89 -3.20 -1.85 6.86
CA ALA A 89 -2.23 -2.61 7.66
C ALA A 89 -1.18 -1.67 8.22
N PRO A 90 -0.98 -1.67 9.49
CA PRO A 90 -1.79 -2.39 10.46
C PRO A 90 -3.07 -1.62 10.75
N ALA A 91 -4.10 -2.37 11.06
CA ALA A 91 -5.31 -1.73 11.52
C ALA A 91 -5.08 -1.36 12.97
N THR A 92 -5.17 -0.11 13.27
CA THR A 92 -4.98 0.29 14.65
C THR A 92 -6.29 0.16 15.38
N ALA A 93 -6.20 -0.27 16.57
CA ALA A 93 -7.37 -0.37 17.39
C ALA A 93 -7.59 0.92 18.13
#